data_62c226279887b6cb8f3f79098ddc6c63
#
_entry.id   62c226279887b6cb8f3f79098ddc6c63
#
_cell.length_a   1.000
_cell.length_b   1.000
_cell.length_c   1.000
_cell.angle_alpha   90.00
_cell.angle_beta   90.00
_cell.angle_gamma   90.00
#
_symmetry.space_group_name_H-M   'P 1'
#
loop_
_entity.id
_entity.type
_entity.pdbx_description
1 polymer ?
#
loop_
_entity_poly.entity_id
_entity_poly.type
_entity_poly.pdbx_seq_one_letter_code
_entity_poly.pdbx_strand_id
1 'polypeptide(L)'
;MRLTIVAATGGIGRHLVEQAVAAGHEVTAVARRPRDLPDGVRAVAADLDRPDAGVLAAAVRDSDAVLSGLGPRNPRADAGITSRGTRAIVQAMLAEDVRRIVVVSAAPVGPVPVPGQVEPPRHDPGDGFLMRYLGTPLTRALFGPHYADLAVTEQLLRDSGLDWTVSRPPKLTDRPVTGRYRTALNRNIRGGFSVPRADVAHHMLAMLNQPDTIRQVLGIAS
;
A
#
# COMPACT_ATOMS: atom_id res chain seq x y z
N MET A 1 7.49 -7.97 16.48
CA MET A 1 8.09 -8.01 15.12
C MET A 1 8.88 -6.73 14.91
N ARG A 2 9.92 -6.80 14.08
CA ARG A 2 10.64 -5.63 13.56
C ARG A 2 10.01 -5.24 12.21
N LEU A 3 9.43 -4.06 12.15
CA LEU A 3 8.67 -3.59 10.99
C LEU A 3 9.31 -2.35 10.37
N THR A 4 9.54 -2.37 9.05
CA THR A 4 9.86 -1.15 8.31
C THR A 4 8.61 -0.59 7.67
N ILE A 5 8.28 0.66 8.02
CA ILE A 5 7.09 1.37 7.51
C ILE A 5 7.53 2.48 6.56
N VAL A 6 7.16 2.33 5.30
CA VAL A 6 7.50 3.26 4.23
C VAL A 6 6.39 4.27 4.01
N ALA A 7 6.77 5.52 3.68
CA ALA A 7 5.93 6.70 3.68
C ALA A 7 5.30 6.97 5.06
N ALA A 8 6.07 6.75 6.12
CA ALA A 8 5.67 6.78 7.53
C ALA A 8 4.99 8.08 7.97
N THR A 9 5.28 9.22 7.33
CA THR A 9 4.63 10.52 7.60
C THR A 9 3.42 10.81 6.69
N GLY A 10 3.02 9.86 5.85
CA GLY A 10 1.83 9.95 5.00
C GLY A 10 0.53 9.66 5.77
N GLY A 11 -0.62 9.84 5.10
CA GLY A 11 -1.92 9.69 5.76
C GLY A 11 -2.16 8.30 6.35
N ILE A 12 -1.82 7.21 5.64
CA ILE A 12 -1.90 5.83 6.15
C ILE A 12 -0.65 5.51 6.98
N GLY A 13 0.54 5.97 6.52
CA GLY A 13 1.82 5.67 7.17
C GLY A 13 1.88 6.07 8.64
N ARG A 14 1.33 7.24 9.00
CA ARG A 14 1.27 7.67 10.41
C ARG A 14 0.47 6.70 11.26
N HIS A 15 -0.70 6.29 10.81
CA HIS A 15 -1.52 5.31 11.52
C HIS A 15 -0.86 3.92 11.60
N LEU A 16 -0.09 3.53 10.57
CA LEU A 16 0.72 2.30 10.63
C LEU A 16 1.76 2.40 11.73
N VAL A 17 2.52 3.50 11.82
CA VAL A 17 3.53 3.72 12.85
C VAL A 17 2.90 3.72 14.24
N GLU A 18 1.86 4.54 14.45
CA GLU A 18 1.16 4.67 15.74
C GLU A 18 0.62 3.31 16.22
N GLN A 19 -0.07 2.58 15.35
CA GLN A 19 -0.68 1.29 15.70
C GLN A 19 0.35 0.18 15.87
N ALA A 20 1.43 0.17 15.07
CA ALA A 20 2.50 -0.80 15.22
C ALA A 20 3.25 -0.63 16.54
N VAL A 21 3.57 0.60 16.94
CA VAL A 21 4.17 0.91 18.25
C VAL A 21 3.24 0.52 19.39
N ALA A 22 1.95 0.88 19.29
CA ALA A 22 0.94 0.52 20.30
C ALA A 22 0.76 -1.01 20.44
N ALA A 23 1.01 -1.77 19.38
CA ALA A 23 1.00 -3.23 19.38
C ALA A 23 2.33 -3.86 19.85
N GLY A 24 3.31 -3.06 20.28
CA GLY A 24 4.60 -3.54 20.79
C GLY A 24 5.59 -3.99 19.71
N HIS A 25 5.46 -3.51 18.48
CA HIS A 25 6.43 -3.77 17.41
C HIS A 25 7.59 -2.77 17.47
N GLU A 26 8.78 -3.23 17.09
CA GLU A 26 9.92 -2.36 16.81
C GLU A 26 9.75 -1.77 15.41
N VAL A 27 9.78 -0.43 15.31
CA VAL A 27 9.43 0.26 14.07
C VAL A 27 10.61 1.06 13.51
N THR A 28 10.95 0.82 12.24
CA THR A 28 11.77 1.71 11.42
C THR A 28 10.84 2.50 10.48
N ALA A 29 10.80 3.82 10.64
CA ALA A 29 9.96 4.72 9.86
C ALA A 29 10.77 5.38 8.74
N VAL A 30 10.42 5.07 7.49
CA VAL A 30 11.06 5.61 6.27
C VAL A 30 10.19 6.70 5.67
N ALA A 31 10.71 7.92 5.56
CA ALA A 31 10.04 9.06 4.95
C ALA A 31 11.04 10.09 4.43
N ARG A 32 10.61 10.99 3.55
CA ARG A 32 11.47 12.11 3.08
C ARG A 32 11.91 13.04 4.23
N ARG A 33 11.03 13.26 5.18
CA ARG A 33 11.26 14.06 6.40
C ARG A 33 10.57 13.36 7.56
N PRO A 34 11.25 12.42 8.23
CA PRO A 34 10.69 11.67 9.35
C PRO A 34 10.69 12.57 10.61
N ARG A 35 9.60 13.29 10.84
CA ARG A 35 9.36 14.15 11.99
C ARG A 35 8.09 13.71 12.70
N ASP A 36 7.95 14.12 13.95
CA ASP A 36 6.76 13.88 14.78
C ASP A 36 6.44 12.37 14.85
N LEU A 37 7.45 11.56 15.09
CA LEU A 37 7.34 10.11 15.29
C LEU A 37 7.22 9.79 16.78
N PRO A 38 6.52 8.70 17.16
CA PRO A 38 6.49 8.23 18.54
C PRO A 38 7.90 7.87 19.07
N ASP A 39 8.07 7.93 20.38
CA ASP A 39 9.32 7.54 21.04
C ASP A 39 9.69 6.10 20.72
N GLY A 40 11.00 5.82 20.59
CA GLY A 40 11.52 4.49 20.27
C GLY A 40 11.46 4.11 18.78
N VAL A 41 10.87 4.93 17.92
CA VAL A 41 10.84 4.68 16.46
C VAL A 41 12.17 5.11 15.83
N ARG A 42 12.81 4.17 15.11
CA ARG A 42 14.00 4.47 14.30
C ARG A 42 13.60 5.28 13.06
N ALA A 43 14.04 6.51 12.96
CA ALA A 43 13.78 7.38 11.83
C ALA A 43 14.83 7.21 10.72
N VAL A 44 14.39 7.00 9.47
CA VAL A 44 15.26 6.95 8.28
C VAL A 44 14.75 7.94 7.24
N ALA A 45 15.60 8.90 6.88
CA ALA A 45 15.30 9.85 5.80
C ALA A 45 15.62 9.23 4.44
N ALA A 46 14.61 9.06 3.59
CA ALA A 46 14.79 8.57 2.23
C ALA A 46 13.78 9.23 1.28
N ASP A 47 14.26 9.63 0.11
CA ASP A 47 13.43 10.13 -0.98
C ASP A 47 13.16 9.01 -1.99
N LEU A 48 11.93 8.54 -2.06
CA LEU A 48 11.53 7.46 -2.96
C LEU A 48 11.33 7.91 -4.41
N ASP A 49 11.42 9.19 -4.69
CA ASP A 49 11.51 9.69 -6.07
C ASP A 49 12.95 9.58 -6.62
N ARG A 50 13.92 9.69 -5.72
CA ARG A 50 15.36 9.51 -6.00
C ARG A 50 15.96 8.57 -4.96
N PRO A 51 15.64 7.28 -5.02
CA PRO A 51 15.98 6.34 -3.97
C PRO A 51 17.49 6.09 -3.92
N ASP A 52 18.04 6.13 -2.72
CA ASP A 52 19.37 5.62 -2.41
C ASP A 52 19.25 4.16 -1.98
N ALA A 53 19.89 3.27 -2.74
CA ALA A 53 19.81 1.83 -2.52
C ALA A 53 20.44 1.42 -1.18
N GLY A 54 21.56 2.05 -0.77
CA GLY A 54 22.22 1.76 0.50
C GLY A 54 21.37 2.17 1.70
N VAL A 55 20.74 3.35 1.62
CA VAL A 55 19.84 3.83 2.69
C VAL A 55 18.62 2.93 2.83
N LEU A 56 18.02 2.50 1.71
CA LEU A 56 16.86 1.61 1.76
C LEU A 56 17.23 0.20 2.24
N ALA A 57 18.36 -0.37 1.80
CA ALA A 57 18.85 -1.65 2.29
C ALA A 57 19.08 -1.60 3.82
N ALA A 58 19.77 -0.56 4.31
CA ALA A 58 19.98 -0.38 5.75
C ALA A 58 18.67 -0.14 6.54
N ALA A 59 17.62 0.39 5.88
CA ALA A 59 16.33 0.60 6.52
C ALA A 59 15.53 -0.70 6.66
N VAL A 60 15.59 -1.61 5.68
CA VAL A 60 14.84 -2.87 5.68
C VAL A 60 15.61 -4.02 6.33
N ARG A 61 16.93 -3.88 6.53
CA ARG A 61 17.76 -4.91 7.15
C ARG A 61 17.17 -5.38 8.47
N ASP A 62 17.20 -6.68 8.68
CA ASP A 62 16.68 -7.35 9.87
C ASP A 62 15.17 -7.16 10.11
N SER A 63 14.42 -6.63 9.16
CA SER A 63 12.96 -6.50 9.30
C SER A 63 12.27 -7.83 9.07
N ASP A 64 11.27 -8.14 9.90
CA ASP A 64 10.39 -9.29 9.70
C ASP A 64 9.40 -9.02 8.57
N ALA A 65 9.01 -7.73 8.37
CA ALA A 65 8.15 -7.31 7.28
C ALA A 65 8.29 -5.81 6.96
N VAL A 66 7.92 -5.46 5.73
CA VAL A 66 7.80 -4.08 5.25
C VAL A 66 6.33 -3.74 4.98
N LEU A 67 5.87 -2.59 5.48
CA LEU A 67 4.55 -2.05 5.16
C LEU A 67 4.70 -0.72 4.41
N SER A 68 4.06 -0.61 3.24
CA SER A 68 4.15 0.58 2.41
C SER A 68 2.81 1.30 2.29
N GLY A 69 2.74 2.50 2.88
CA GLY A 69 1.66 3.47 2.68
C GLY A 69 1.97 4.47 1.56
N LEU A 70 2.85 4.11 0.61
CA LEU A 70 3.33 5.01 -0.42
C LEU A 70 2.23 5.39 -1.41
N GLY A 71 2.06 6.69 -1.61
CA GLY A 71 1.15 7.27 -2.57
C GLY A 71 1.54 8.72 -2.88
N PRO A 72 1.08 9.30 -4.00
CA PRO A 72 1.38 10.67 -4.34
C PRO A 72 0.72 11.64 -3.35
N ARG A 73 1.43 12.69 -2.97
CA ARG A 73 0.83 13.85 -2.26
C ARG A 73 0.17 14.79 -3.26
N ASN A 74 0.82 14.97 -4.41
CA ASN A 74 0.28 15.70 -5.55
C ASN A 74 0.29 14.76 -6.76
N PRO A 75 -0.89 14.34 -7.29
CA PRO A 75 -0.95 13.37 -8.38
C PRO A 75 -0.20 13.77 -9.66
N ARG A 76 -0.03 15.08 -9.91
CA ARG A 76 0.70 15.57 -11.08
C ARG A 76 2.21 15.66 -10.85
N ALA A 77 2.62 16.18 -9.69
CA ALA A 77 4.05 16.36 -9.38
C ALA A 77 4.73 15.04 -9.00
N ASP A 78 4.00 14.12 -8.38
CA ASP A 78 4.51 12.85 -7.89
C ASP A 78 4.14 11.67 -8.83
N ALA A 79 3.94 11.93 -10.13
CA ALA A 79 3.58 10.89 -11.10
C ALA A 79 4.63 9.76 -11.14
N GLY A 80 4.20 8.51 -11.05
CA GLY A 80 5.06 7.33 -11.07
C GLY A 80 5.83 7.07 -9.77
N ILE A 81 5.54 7.80 -8.67
CA ILE A 81 6.25 7.63 -7.39
C ILE A 81 6.00 6.25 -6.77
N THR A 82 4.79 5.70 -6.93
CA THR A 82 4.44 4.41 -6.32
C THR A 82 5.21 3.26 -6.95
N SER A 83 5.27 3.19 -8.29
CA SER A 83 6.00 2.14 -8.98
C SER A 83 7.52 2.28 -8.83
N ARG A 84 8.08 3.52 -8.95
CA ARG A 84 9.52 3.74 -8.73
C ARG A 84 9.94 3.42 -7.31
N GLY A 85 9.23 3.94 -6.33
CA GLY A 85 9.53 3.68 -4.92
C GLY A 85 9.37 2.21 -4.55
N THR A 86 8.30 1.54 -5.02
CA THR A 86 8.10 0.11 -4.76
C THR A 86 9.20 -0.73 -5.40
N ARG A 87 9.65 -0.40 -6.62
CA ARG A 87 10.80 -1.08 -7.25
C ARG A 87 12.05 -1.01 -6.38
N ALA A 88 12.37 0.17 -5.85
CA ALA A 88 13.52 0.36 -4.98
C ALA A 88 13.39 -0.39 -3.65
N ILE A 89 12.20 -0.40 -3.06
CA ILE A 89 11.91 -1.16 -1.84
C ILE A 89 12.07 -2.67 -2.10
N VAL A 90 11.52 -3.20 -3.20
CA VAL A 90 11.65 -4.61 -3.57
C VAL A 90 13.12 -4.99 -3.76
N GLN A 91 13.91 -4.16 -4.45
CA GLN A 91 15.34 -4.39 -4.62
C GLN A 91 16.10 -4.41 -3.27
N ALA A 92 15.80 -3.48 -2.38
CA ALA A 92 16.39 -3.44 -1.05
C ALA A 92 16.01 -4.68 -0.22
N MET A 93 14.75 -5.11 -0.27
CA MET A 93 14.28 -6.30 0.43
C MET A 93 14.95 -7.57 -0.08
N LEU A 94 15.09 -7.72 -1.40
CA LEU A 94 15.79 -8.86 -2.00
C LEU A 94 17.27 -8.89 -1.64
N ALA A 95 17.93 -7.74 -1.57
CA ALA A 95 19.34 -7.64 -1.17
C ALA A 95 19.58 -8.02 0.30
N GLU A 96 18.59 -7.80 1.17
CA GLU A 96 18.69 -8.08 2.62
C GLU A 96 17.90 -9.35 3.05
N ASP A 97 17.45 -10.15 2.08
CA ASP A 97 16.64 -11.38 2.29
C ASP A 97 15.36 -11.18 3.12
N VAL A 98 14.75 -10.00 3.03
CA VAL A 98 13.46 -9.68 3.67
C VAL A 98 12.33 -10.05 2.71
N ARG A 99 11.42 -10.93 3.13
CA ARG A 99 10.45 -11.55 2.22
C ARG A 99 9.05 -10.94 2.27
N ARG A 100 8.56 -10.54 3.44
CA ARG A 100 7.17 -10.14 3.68
C ARG A 100 6.94 -8.66 3.39
N ILE A 101 6.01 -8.34 2.48
CA ILE A 101 5.61 -6.96 2.19
C ILE A 101 4.09 -6.81 2.10
N VAL A 102 3.56 -5.74 2.71
CA VAL A 102 2.15 -5.34 2.58
C VAL A 102 2.09 -3.93 2.00
N VAL A 103 1.37 -3.75 0.90
CA VAL A 103 1.32 -2.47 0.16
C VAL A 103 -0.12 -1.99 0.02
N VAL A 104 -0.33 -0.69 0.18
CA VAL A 104 -1.61 -0.06 -0.17
C VAL A 104 -1.67 0.26 -1.66
N SER A 105 -2.79 -0.05 -2.29
CA SER A 105 -3.17 0.31 -3.66
C SER A 105 -4.52 1.04 -3.64
N ALA A 106 -5.39 0.82 -4.62
CA ALA A 106 -6.73 1.40 -4.65
C ALA A 106 -7.74 0.48 -5.35
N ALA A 107 -9.00 0.51 -4.91
CA ALA A 107 -10.09 -0.31 -5.47
C ALA A 107 -10.25 -0.20 -6.99
N PRO A 108 -10.13 0.99 -7.66
CA PRO A 108 -10.31 1.09 -9.10
C PRO A 108 -9.19 0.49 -9.96
N VAL A 109 -8.12 -0.04 -9.36
CA VAL A 109 -6.93 -0.54 -10.08
C VAL A 109 -7.19 -1.88 -10.79
N GLY A 110 -8.06 -2.73 -10.25
CA GLY A 110 -8.26 -4.08 -10.76
C GLY A 110 -8.40 -4.21 -12.29
N PRO A 111 -9.25 -3.41 -12.93
CA PRO A 111 -9.43 -3.43 -14.37
C PRO A 111 -8.47 -2.52 -15.17
N VAL A 112 -7.38 -2.01 -14.58
CA VAL A 112 -6.41 -1.15 -15.30
C VAL A 112 -5.37 -2.03 -16.00
N PRO A 113 -5.21 -1.93 -17.33
CA PRO A 113 -4.23 -2.72 -18.06
C PRO A 113 -2.79 -2.29 -17.75
N VAL A 114 -1.88 -3.26 -17.75
CA VAL A 114 -0.44 -3.02 -17.67
C VAL A 114 0.18 -3.41 -19.00
N PRO A 115 0.99 -2.55 -19.64
CA PRO A 115 1.65 -2.86 -20.90
C PRO A 115 2.44 -4.16 -20.82
N GLY A 116 2.27 -5.03 -21.83
CA GLY A 116 2.97 -6.32 -21.90
C GLY A 116 2.38 -7.45 -21.04
N GLN A 117 1.27 -7.19 -20.34
CA GLN A 117 0.56 -8.19 -19.54
C GLN A 117 -0.78 -8.57 -20.17
N VAL A 118 -1.34 -9.70 -19.71
CA VAL A 118 -2.69 -10.12 -20.12
C VAL A 118 -3.72 -9.06 -19.71
N GLU A 119 -4.62 -8.73 -20.61
CA GLU A 119 -5.67 -7.74 -20.33
C GLU A 119 -6.52 -8.18 -19.11
N PRO A 120 -6.66 -7.32 -18.11
CA PRO A 120 -7.51 -7.62 -16.96
C PRO A 120 -9.01 -7.60 -17.37
N PRO A 121 -9.89 -8.19 -16.54
CA PRO A 121 -11.33 -8.06 -16.73
C PRO A 121 -11.74 -6.58 -16.79
N ARG A 122 -12.71 -6.23 -17.66
CA ARG A 122 -13.19 -4.85 -17.83
C ARG A 122 -13.73 -4.23 -16.53
N HIS A 123 -14.20 -5.07 -15.60
CA HIS A 123 -14.78 -4.66 -14.33
C HIS A 123 -14.29 -5.58 -13.21
N ASP A 124 -14.16 -5.03 -12.00
CA ASP A 124 -13.91 -5.84 -10.82
C ASP A 124 -15.16 -6.66 -10.45
N PRO A 125 -15.04 -7.94 -10.09
CA PRO A 125 -16.19 -8.78 -9.70
C PRO A 125 -17.00 -8.24 -8.51
N GLY A 126 -16.38 -7.43 -7.65
CA GLY A 126 -17.02 -6.80 -6.50
C GLY A 126 -17.74 -5.48 -6.81
N ASP A 127 -17.57 -4.93 -8.02
CA ASP A 127 -18.22 -3.68 -8.39
C ASP A 127 -19.74 -3.85 -8.54
N GLY A 128 -20.50 -3.09 -7.74
CA GLY A 128 -21.95 -2.95 -7.97
C GLY A 128 -22.26 -2.16 -9.24
N PHE A 129 -23.53 -2.21 -9.70
CA PHE A 129 -23.99 -1.57 -10.94
C PHE A 129 -23.55 -0.09 -11.03
N LEU A 130 -23.77 0.70 -9.98
CA LEU A 130 -23.42 2.11 -9.94
C LEU A 130 -21.92 2.36 -10.07
N MET A 131 -21.10 1.56 -9.38
CA MET A 131 -19.63 1.65 -9.50
C MET A 131 -19.15 1.25 -10.89
N ARG A 132 -19.71 0.17 -11.45
CA ARG A 132 -19.35 -0.34 -12.77
C ARG A 132 -19.58 0.68 -13.90
N TYR A 133 -20.72 1.36 -13.90
CA TYR A 133 -21.14 2.20 -15.05
C TYR A 133 -20.88 3.69 -14.85
N LEU A 134 -20.75 4.18 -13.62
CA LEU A 134 -20.55 5.60 -13.32
C LEU A 134 -19.27 5.85 -12.49
N GLY A 135 -19.11 5.17 -11.37
CA GLY A 135 -18.01 5.43 -10.41
C GLY A 135 -16.64 5.14 -11.00
N THR A 136 -16.43 3.92 -11.48
CA THR A 136 -15.12 3.51 -12.02
C THR A 136 -14.71 4.29 -13.27
N PRO A 137 -15.56 4.52 -14.29
CA PRO A 137 -15.21 5.35 -15.44
C PRO A 137 -14.86 6.78 -15.06
N LEU A 138 -15.63 7.41 -14.17
CA LEU A 138 -15.39 8.78 -13.73
C LEU A 138 -14.08 8.92 -12.97
N THR A 139 -13.81 8.02 -12.02
CA THR A 139 -12.56 8.05 -11.25
C THR A 139 -11.34 7.76 -12.12
N ARG A 140 -11.46 6.91 -13.14
CA ARG A 140 -10.39 6.69 -14.13
C ARG A 140 -10.12 7.90 -14.98
N ALA A 141 -11.16 8.61 -15.43
CA ALA A 141 -10.99 9.85 -16.20
C ALA A 141 -10.23 10.91 -15.38
N LEU A 142 -10.47 11.00 -14.08
CA LEU A 142 -9.85 12.01 -13.20
C LEU A 142 -8.46 11.60 -12.69
N PHE A 143 -8.23 10.31 -12.42
CA PHE A 143 -7.04 9.80 -11.75
C PHE A 143 -6.32 8.70 -12.54
N GLY A 144 -6.56 8.58 -13.85
CA GLY A 144 -6.03 7.54 -14.72
C GLY A 144 -4.52 7.32 -14.59
N PRO A 145 -3.67 8.36 -14.66
CA PRO A 145 -2.22 8.22 -14.49
C PRO A 145 -1.81 7.63 -13.14
N HIS A 146 -2.51 7.98 -12.07
CA HIS A 146 -2.26 7.43 -10.74
C HIS A 146 -2.64 5.93 -10.66
N TYR A 147 -3.80 5.55 -11.22
CA TYR A 147 -4.20 4.15 -11.25
C TYR A 147 -3.32 3.29 -12.16
N ALA A 148 -2.81 3.86 -13.26
CA ALA A 148 -1.82 3.19 -14.09
C ALA A 148 -0.52 2.91 -13.31
N ASP A 149 -0.04 3.89 -12.54
CA ASP A 149 1.14 3.73 -11.67
C ASP A 149 0.93 2.65 -10.59
N LEU A 150 -0.25 2.62 -9.97
CA LEU A 150 -0.61 1.57 -9.02
C LEU A 150 -0.72 0.19 -9.68
N ALA A 151 -1.25 0.09 -10.91
CA ALA A 151 -1.31 -1.17 -11.64
C ALA A 151 0.09 -1.73 -11.93
N VAL A 152 1.02 -0.86 -12.35
CA VAL A 152 2.44 -1.20 -12.51
C VAL A 152 3.05 -1.63 -11.16
N THR A 153 2.71 -0.92 -10.07
CA THR A 153 3.16 -1.27 -8.71
C THR A 153 2.73 -2.68 -8.32
N GLU A 154 1.47 -3.03 -8.54
CA GLU A 154 0.98 -4.39 -8.26
C GLU A 154 1.63 -5.46 -9.13
N GLN A 155 1.92 -5.13 -10.40
CA GLN A 155 2.64 -6.05 -11.28
C GLN A 155 4.08 -6.28 -10.80
N LEU A 156 4.79 -5.22 -10.40
CA LEU A 156 6.13 -5.35 -9.80
C LEU A 156 6.13 -6.28 -8.58
N LEU A 157 5.10 -6.22 -7.74
CA LEU A 157 4.99 -7.12 -6.60
C LEU A 157 4.76 -8.57 -7.03
N ARG A 158 3.89 -8.82 -8.02
CA ARG A 158 3.67 -10.17 -8.57
C ARG A 158 4.95 -10.80 -9.12
N ASP A 159 5.75 -10.00 -9.80
CA ASP A 159 7.01 -10.44 -10.46
C ASP A 159 8.19 -10.52 -9.47
N SER A 160 8.07 -9.96 -8.26
CA SER A 160 9.17 -9.83 -7.31
C SER A 160 9.61 -11.15 -6.67
N GLY A 161 8.76 -12.18 -6.67
CA GLY A 161 8.97 -13.40 -5.90
C GLY A 161 8.85 -13.23 -4.38
N LEU A 162 8.51 -12.03 -3.86
CA LEU A 162 8.28 -11.79 -2.45
C LEU A 162 6.94 -12.37 -1.94
N ASP A 163 6.77 -12.40 -0.65
CA ASP A 163 5.52 -12.74 0.02
C ASP A 163 4.67 -11.46 0.19
N TRP A 164 4.17 -10.97 -0.93
CA TRP A 164 3.45 -9.72 -1.02
C TRP A 164 1.96 -9.87 -0.66
N THR A 165 1.37 -8.79 -0.14
CA THR A 165 -0.09 -8.61 -0.03
C THR A 165 -0.42 -7.18 -0.42
N VAL A 166 -1.52 -6.99 -1.16
CA VAL A 166 -2.01 -5.67 -1.57
C VAL A 166 -3.35 -5.38 -0.92
N SER A 167 -3.47 -4.24 -0.25
CA SER A 167 -4.74 -3.70 0.25
C SER A 167 -5.30 -2.68 -0.75
N ARG A 168 -6.54 -2.88 -1.22
CA ARG A 168 -7.24 -1.98 -2.16
C ARG A 168 -8.40 -1.27 -1.48
N PRO A 169 -8.17 -0.14 -0.81
CA PRO A 169 -9.25 0.70 -0.28
C PRO A 169 -9.95 1.50 -1.39
N PRO A 170 -11.25 1.84 -1.20
CA PRO A 170 -11.96 2.83 -1.98
C PRO A 170 -11.56 4.26 -1.52
N LYS A 171 -12.50 5.21 -1.50
CA LYS A 171 -12.25 6.56 -0.99
C LYS A 171 -11.80 6.54 0.47
N LEU A 172 -10.64 7.15 0.74
CA LEU A 172 -10.09 7.27 2.08
C LEU A 172 -10.70 8.45 2.85
N THR A 173 -10.96 8.26 4.15
CA THR A 173 -11.43 9.31 5.07
C THR A 173 -10.47 9.45 6.25
N ASP A 174 -10.58 10.58 7.00
CA ASP A 174 -9.76 10.86 8.18
C ASP A 174 -10.50 10.58 9.49
N ARG A 175 -11.50 9.70 9.46
CA ARG A 175 -12.20 9.25 10.67
C ARG A 175 -11.27 8.40 11.55
N PRO A 176 -11.52 8.35 12.87
CA PRO A 176 -10.79 7.47 13.78
C PRO A 176 -10.86 6.00 13.37
N VAL A 177 -9.95 5.19 13.92
CA VAL A 177 -9.98 3.74 13.76
C VAL A 177 -11.25 3.17 14.38
N THR A 178 -11.93 2.30 13.65
CA THR A 178 -13.15 1.62 14.11
C THR A 178 -12.94 0.14 14.35
N GLY A 179 -11.97 -0.48 13.66
CA GLY A 179 -11.78 -1.92 13.62
C GLY A 179 -12.94 -2.69 12.97
N ARG A 180 -13.91 -1.97 12.40
CA ARG A 180 -15.13 -2.54 11.79
C ARG A 180 -15.15 -2.23 10.30
N TYR A 181 -14.69 -3.17 9.49
CA TYR A 181 -14.67 -3.10 8.03
C TYR A 181 -14.90 -4.48 7.44
N ARG A 182 -15.30 -4.51 6.18
CA ARG A 182 -15.45 -5.74 5.40
C ARG A 182 -14.22 -5.91 4.51
N THR A 183 -13.82 -7.16 4.31
CA THR A 183 -12.70 -7.53 3.42
C THR A 183 -13.15 -8.59 2.42
N ALA A 184 -12.49 -8.64 1.27
CA ALA A 184 -12.72 -9.69 0.28
C ALA A 184 -11.45 -9.98 -0.51
N LEU A 185 -11.15 -11.26 -0.72
CA LEU A 185 -10.03 -11.72 -1.53
C LEU A 185 -10.29 -11.44 -3.01
N ASN A 186 -9.31 -10.85 -3.68
CA ASN A 186 -9.23 -10.64 -5.13
C ASN A 186 -10.44 -9.91 -5.75
N ARG A 187 -11.17 -9.11 -4.96
CA ARG A 187 -12.31 -8.31 -5.43
C ARG A 187 -12.58 -7.12 -4.53
N ASN A 188 -13.25 -6.12 -5.10
CA ASN A 188 -13.76 -4.98 -4.35
C ASN A 188 -14.93 -5.36 -3.43
N ILE A 189 -15.22 -4.49 -2.46
CA ILE A 189 -16.37 -4.66 -1.55
C ILE A 189 -17.61 -4.03 -2.17
N ARG A 190 -18.62 -4.86 -2.45
CA ARG A 190 -19.91 -4.37 -2.98
C ARG A 190 -20.55 -3.38 -2.01
N GLY A 191 -20.89 -2.18 -2.52
CA GLY A 191 -21.45 -1.09 -1.71
C GLY A 191 -20.45 -0.44 -0.75
N GLY A 192 -19.14 -0.76 -0.86
CA GLY A 192 -18.07 -0.15 -0.09
C GLY A 192 -17.54 1.09 -0.78
N PHE A 193 -17.94 2.29 -0.32
CA PHE A 193 -17.56 3.56 -0.97
C PHE A 193 -16.42 4.28 -0.28
N SER A 194 -16.17 4.00 1.00
CA SER A 194 -15.14 4.65 1.78
C SER A 194 -14.61 3.78 2.91
N VAL A 195 -13.44 4.15 3.44
CA VAL A 195 -12.84 3.56 4.63
C VAL A 195 -11.91 4.56 5.32
N PRO A 196 -11.83 4.62 6.65
CA PRO A 196 -10.84 5.41 7.37
C PRO A 196 -9.40 4.96 7.05
N ARG A 197 -8.48 5.91 6.89
CA ARG A 197 -7.04 5.60 6.76
C ARG A 197 -6.53 4.78 7.95
N ALA A 198 -7.04 5.05 9.13
CA ALA A 198 -6.71 4.32 10.35
C ALA A 198 -7.16 2.85 10.29
N ASP A 199 -8.32 2.55 9.67
CA ASP A 199 -8.78 1.17 9.47
C ASP A 199 -8.00 0.45 8.37
N VAL A 200 -7.53 1.16 7.33
CA VAL A 200 -6.61 0.58 6.35
C VAL A 200 -5.28 0.19 7.02
N ALA A 201 -4.73 1.04 7.86
CA ALA A 201 -3.52 0.72 8.64
C ALA A 201 -3.73 -0.49 9.55
N HIS A 202 -4.85 -0.54 10.27
CA HIS A 202 -5.24 -1.67 11.11
C HIS A 202 -5.31 -2.98 10.30
N HIS A 203 -5.97 -2.94 9.14
CA HIS A 203 -6.07 -4.09 8.26
C HIS A 203 -4.69 -4.54 7.73
N MET A 204 -3.83 -3.59 7.32
CA MET A 204 -2.49 -3.90 6.84
C MET A 204 -1.63 -4.60 7.90
N LEU A 205 -1.72 -4.18 9.15
CA LEU A 205 -1.04 -4.83 10.28
C LEU A 205 -1.63 -6.22 10.56
N ALA A 206 -2.95 -6.38 10.53
CA ALA A 206 -3.60 -7.66 10.75
C ALA A 206 -3.18 -8.73 9.72
N MET A 207 -2.93 -8.33 8.46
CA MET A 207 -2.49 -9.23 7.39
C MET A 207 -1.09 -9.82 7.61
N LEU A 208 -0.27 -9.26 8.50
CA LEU A 208 1.05 -9.82 8.83
C LEU A 208 0.94 -11.22 9.45
N ASN A 209 -0.14 -11.48 10.20
CA ASN A 209 -0.40 -12.74 10.88
C ASN A 209 -1.38 -13.67 10.12
N GLN A 210 -1.67 -13.36 8.85
CA GLN A 210 -2.62 -14.11 8.00
C GLN A 210 -1.90 -14.68 6.78
N PRO A 211 -1.33 -15.89 6.84
CA PRO A 211 -0.54 -16.48 5.75
C PRO A 211 -1.35 -16.70 4.46
N ASP A 212 -2.66 -16.89 4.54
CA ASP A 212 -3.59 -17.01 3.42
C ASP A 212 -3.73 -15.72 2.61
N THR A 213 -3.25 -14.58 3.13
CA THR A 213 -3.18 -13.31 2.40
C THR A 213 -1.91 -13.14 1.54
N ILE A 214 -0.94 -14.05 1.66
CA ILE A 214 0.31 -14.00 0.88
C ILE A 214 -0.02 -14.20 -0.60
N ARG A 215 0.54 -13.33 -1.44
CA ARG A 215 0.31 -13.23 -2.89
C ARG A 215 -1.15 -13.00 -3.25
N GLN A 216 -1.86 -12.28 -2.39
CA GLN A 216 -3.27 -11.92 -2.58
C GLN A 216 -3.49 -10.42 -2.62
N VAL A 217 -4.57 -10.05 -3.28
CA VAL A 217 -5.12 -8.68 -3.26
C VAL A 217 -6.38 -8.70 -2.41
N LEU A 218 -6.50 -7.77 -1.48
CA LEU A 218 -7.68 -7.65 -0.62
C LEU A 218 -8.39 -6.32 -0.82
N GLY A 219 -9.67 -6.38 -1.18
CA GLY A 219 -10.56 -5.24 -1.06
C GLY A 219 -10.91 -5.00 0.41
N ILE A 220 -11.00 -3.73 0.80
CA ILE A 220 -11.43 -3.31 2.14
C ILE A 220 -12.39 -2.13 2.03
N ALA A 221 -13.48 -2.11 2.80
CA ALA A 221 -14.38 -0.96 2.94
C ALA A 221 -15.21 -1.05 4.23
N SER A 222 -15.66 0.11 4.71
CA SER A 222 -16.65 0.21 5.79
C SER A 222 -18.08 0.10 5.27
#